data_f32a714c76f965c0bba7e19bf911450f
#
_entry.id   f32a714c76f965c0bba7e19bf911450f
#
_cell.length_a   1.000
_cell.length_b   1.000
_cell.length_c   1.000
_cell.angle_alpha   90.00
_cell.angle_beta   90.00
_cell.angle_gamma   90.00
#
_symmetry.space_group_name_H-M   'P 1'
#
loop_
_entity.id
_entity.type
_entity.pdbx_description
1 polymer ?
#
loop_
_entity_poly.entity_id
_entity_poly.type
_entity_poly.pdbx_seq_one_letter_code
_entity_poly.pdbx_strand_id
1 'polypeptide(L)'
;MKDLKILITLLLILFSVGIYSIEANQKVENFRLNDQLGNSHELFYYSDHEALVFLVQGNGCPIARNASVRFHELEKIFSEKKVKFFMLNSNLQDTKRSILEEAASYNYQLPILMDKTQLIGEALEVTRTGEVFVINPKTWQIAYTGALDDRLTYENQKKEASEHFLKDALDEITEGRAVTLATTESLGCLINFPEQRNKANHKLISYSEDIAPILIDNCTACHRKGGLGPWAMTDYNMVKGFSLMMREVLRTKRMPPWHADPSIGHFSNDRSLSAGEMRTLVHWIESGSPRGKGKDPLLEAEISDSVWSNEPELGPPDYVIDIPTTDIPATGVVDYKYHFVKNKIGKDIWVRATEIIPGDKAVLHHVITSFGEINVKGPRKGRLNFRTMKGLRGYAPGIN
;
A
#
# COMPACT_ATOMS: atom_id res chain seq x y z
N MET A 1 -70.80 32.92 -19.86
CA MET A 1 -69.92 32.30 -20.82
C MET A 1 -68.53 32.75 -20.40
N LYS A 2 -67.85 31.89 -19.65
CA LYS A 2 -66.52 32.14 -19.11
C LYS A 2 -65.61 31.07 -19.67
N ASP A 3 -64.61 31.50 -20.41
CA ASP A 3 -63.60 30.64 -21.02
C ASP A 3 -62.69 29.99 -19.97
N LEU A 4 -62.75 28.72 -19.90
CA LEU A 4 -61.87 27.92 -19.03
C LEU A 4 -60.59 27.62 -19.84
N LYS A 5 -59.55 28.41 -19.63
CA LYS A 5 -58.22 28.10 -20.13
C LYS A 5 -57.60 26.99 -19.27
N ILE A 6 -57.53 25.82 -19.84
CA ILE A 6 -56.76 24.68 -19.25
C ILE A 6 -55.27 24.96 -19.51
N LEU A 7 -54.58 25.34 -18.48
CA LEU A 7 -53.14 25.47 -18.47
C LEU A 7 -52.51 24.06 -18.26
N ILE A 8 -52.14 23.43 -19.37
CA ILE A 8 -51.37 22.17 -19.31
C ILE A 8 -49.93 22.54 -18.97
N THR A 9 -49.61 22.45 -17.70
CA THR A 9 -48.23 22.53 -17.21
C THR A 9 -47.54 21.18 -17.56
N LEU A 10 -46.78 21.17 -18.63
CA LEU A 10 -45.92 20.03 -18.97
C LEU A 10 -44.77 19.98 -17.94
N LEU A 11 -44.90 19.12 -16.95
CA LEU A 11 -43.85 18.83 -15.98
C LEU A 11 -42.83 17.94 -16.69
N LEU A 12 -41.82 18.56 -17.31
CA LEU A 12 -40.62 17.88 -17.75
C LEU A 12 -39.86 17.38 -16.53
N ILE A 13 -40.13 16.15 -16.14
CA ILE A 13 -39.26 15.40 -15.22
C ILE A 13 -37.99 15.07 -16.01
N LEU A 14 -37.02 15.93 -15.90
CA LEU A 14 -35.64 15.61 -16.26
C LEU A 14 -35.18 14.47 -15.34
N PHE A 15 -35.35 13.25 -15.76
CA PHE A 15 -34.55 12.15 -15.26
C PHE A 15 -33.09 12.46 -15.64
N SER A 16 -32.41 13.16 -14.75
CA SER A 16 -30.95 13.18 -14.77
C SER A 16 -30.48 11.77 -14.41
N VAL A 17 -30.39 10.92 -15.43
CA VAL A 17 -29.48 9.78 -15.35
C VAL A 17 -28.12 10.42 -15.11
N GLY A 18 -27.66 10.39 -13.90
CA GLY A 18 -26.32 10.81 -13.54
C GLY A 18 -25.35 9.91 -14.29
N ILE A 19 -24.95 10.35 -15.47
CA ILE A 19 -23.74 9.87 -16.10
C ILE A 19 -22.65 10.35 -15.15
N TYR A 20 -22.16 9.47 -14.27
CA TYR A 20 -20.93 9.69 -13.54
C TYR A 20 -19.81 9.70 -14.58
N SER A 21 -19.62 10.84 -15.21
CA SER A 21 -18.39 11.11 -15.96
C SER A 21 -17.34 11.45 -14.90
N ILE A 22 -16.23 10.73 -14.90
CA ILE A 22 -15.03 11.16 -14.19
C ILE A 22 -14.75 12.59 -14.61
N GLU A 23 -14.72 13.51 -13.64
CA GLU A 23 -14.33 14.89 -13.95
C GLU A 23 -12.88 14.86 -14.43
N ALA A 24 -12.66 15.22 -15.68
CA ALA A 24 -11.34 15.58 -16.17
C ALA A 24 -10.79 16.64 -15.20
N ASN A 25 -9.58 16.37 -14.63
CA ASN A 25 -8.90 17.08 -13.54
C ASN A 25 -9.05 16.47 -12.13
N GLN A 26 -9.63 15.29 -11.96
CA GLN A 26 -9.60 14.61 -10.66
C GLN A 26 -8.14 14.37 -10.25
N LYS A 27 -7.78 14.81 -9.03
CA LYS A 27 -6.44 14.64 -8.49
C LYS A 27 -6.25 13.20 -7.99
N VAL A 28 -5.16 12.58 -8.44
CA VAL A 28 -4.75 11.25 -8.00
C VAL A 28 -3.72 11.40 -6.88
N GLU A 29 -4.01 10.78 -5.74
CA GLU A 29 -3.10 10.75 -4.61
C GLU A 29 -2.07 9.63 -4.76
N ASN A 30 -0.94 9.75 -4.05
CA ASN A 30 0.11 8.75 -4.08
C ASN A 30 -0.37 7.38 -3.58
N PHE A 31 0.11 6.34 -4.23
CA PHE A 31 -0.12 4.96 -3.84
C PHE A 31 1.07 4.07 -4.23
N ARG A 32 1.15 2.90 -3.62
CA ARG A 32 2.13 1.88 -3.97
C ARG A 32 1.45 0.54 -4.20
N LEU A 33 1.70 -0.07 -5.35
CA LEU A 33 1.26 -1.43 -5.69
C LEU A 33 2.45 -2.28 -6.12
N ASN A 34 2.35 -3.57 -5.89
CA ASN A 34 3.29 -4.52 -6.45
C ASN A 34 2.73 -5.06 -7.77
N ASP A 35 3.61 -5.30 -8.73
CA ASP A 35 3.25 -6.00 -9.95
C ASP A 35 3.20 -7.52 -9.76
N GLN A 36 2.83 -8.24 -10.81
CA GLN A 36 2.73 -9.69 -10.82
C GLN A 36 4.09 -10.41 -10.56
N LEU A 37 5.20 -9.73 -10.81
CA LEU A 37 6.55 -10.26 -10.56
C LEU A 37 7.05 -9.93 -9.14
N GLY A 38 6.34 -9.07 -8.40
CA GLY A 38 6.69 -8.65 -7.04
C GLY A 38 7.47 -7.34 -6.98
N ASN A 39 7.72 -6.67 -8.11
CA ASN A 39 8.35 -5.35 -8.10
C ASN A 39 7.37 -4.31 -7.55
N SER A 40 7.89 -3.38 -6.78
CA SER A 40 7.10 -2.32 -6.14
C SER A 40 7.09 -1.06 -6.98
N HIS A 41 5.91 -0.50 -7.21
CA HIS A 41 5.69 0.72 -7.98
C HIS A 41 4.95 1.74 -7.13
N GLU A 42 5.60 2.86 -6.84
CA GLU A 42 5.00 4.01 -6.18
C GLU A 42 4.74 5.12 -7.18
N LEU A 43 3.50 5.62 -7.25
CA LEU A 43 3.06 6.53 -8.30
C LEU A 43 3.97 7.77 -8.42
N PHE A 44 4.29 8.41 -7.29
CA PHE A 44 5.05 9.67 -7.28
C PHE A 44 6.54 9.52 -7.64
N TYR A 45 7.07 8.29 -7.69
CA TYR A 45 8.43 8.04 -8.17
C TYR A 45 8.59 8.25 -9.67
N TYR A 46 7.47 8.35 -10.40
CA TYR A 46 7.45 8.62 -11.83
C TYR A 46 7.23 10.10 -12.18
N SER A 47 7.53 11.02 -11.26
CA SER A 47 7.34 12.48 -11.43
C SER A 47 8.16 13.10 -12.56
N ASP A 48 9.20 12.43 -13.03
CA ASP A 48 10.06 12.83 -14.15
C ASP A 48 9.52 12.42 -15.54
N HIS A 49 8.41 11.68 -15.57
CA HIS A 49 7.75 11.28 -16.81
C HIS A 49 6.80 12.37 -17.35
N GLU A 50 6.43 12.27 -18.61
CA GLU A 50 5.45 13.17 -19.24
C GLU A 50 4.02 12.67 -19.05
N ALA A 51 3.81 11.36 -19.02
CA ALA A 51 2.51 10.74 -18.74
C ALA A 51 2.68 9.36 -18.10
N LEU A 52 1.69 8.98 -17.26
CA LEU A 52 1.55 7.63 -16.72
C LEU A 52 0.24 7.04 -17.25
N VAL A 53 0.32 5.92 -17.92
CA VAL A 53 -0.82 5.28 -18.61
C VAL A 53 -1.16 3.97 -17.95
N PHE A 54 -2.43 3.77 -17.63
CA PHE A 54 -2.94 2.54 -17.00
C PHE A 54 -4.03 1.94 -17.88
N LEU A 55 -3.85 0.69 -18.31
CA LEU A 55 -4.91 -0.12 -18.90
C LEU A 55 -5.50 -1.03 -17.82
N VAL A 56 -6.79 -0.94 -17.59
CA VAL A 56 -7.48 -1.83 -16.65
C VAL A 56 -7.56 -3.24 -17.23
N GLN A 57 -6.89 -4.18 -16.57
CA GLN A 57 -6.79 -5.58 -16.96
C GLN A 57 -7.67 -6.43 -16.03
N GLY A 58 -8.21 -7.52 -16.56
CA GLY A 58 -8.90 -8.56 -15.78
C GLY A 58 -8.81 -9.88 -16.54
N ASN A 59 -8.52 -10.95 -15.81
CA ASN A 59 -8.35 -12.27 -16.40
C ASN A 59 -9.59 -12.73 -17.14
N GLY A 60 -9.37 -13.30 -18.32
CA GLY A 60 -10.44 -13.84 -19.16
C GLY A 60 -11.27 -12.82 -19.93
N CYS A 61 -11.05 -11.49 -19.76
CA CYS A 61 -11.79 -10.49 -20.52
C CYS A 61 -11.28 -10.37 -21.96
N PRO A 62 -12.07 -10.70 -22.99
CA PRO A 62 -11.63 -10.62 -24.37
C PRO A 62 -11.35 -9.19 -24.84
N ILE A 63 -12.08 -8.21 -24.34
CA ILE A 63 -11.88 -6.79 -24.66
C ILE A 63 -10.52 -6.31 -24.14
N ALA A 64 -10.21 -6.53 -22.85
CA ALA A 64 -8.93 -6.15 -22.29
C ALA A 64 -7.76 -6.87 -22.96
N ARG A 65 -7.94 -8.13 -23.32
CA ARG A 65 -6.96 -8.94 -24.04
C ARG A 65 -6.67 -8.37 -25.44
N ASN A 66 -7.69 -8.03 -26.18
CA ASN A 66 -7.53 -7.44 -27.51
C ASN A 66 -6.96 -6.02 -27.44
N ALA A 67 -7.36 -5.24 -26.43
CA ALA A 67 -6.83 -3.90 -26.17
C ALA A 67 -5.33 -3.93 -25.83
N SER A 68 -4.87 -4.96 -25.09
CA SER A 68 -3.48 -5.06 -24.64
C SER A 68 -2.47 -5.13 -25.78
N VAL A 69 -2.83 -5.69 -26.93
CA VAL A 69 -1.96 -5.75 -28.11
C VAL A 69 -1.62 -4.34 -28.60
N ARG A 70 -2.64 -3.52 -28.81
CA ARG A 70 -2.45 -2.12 -29.23
C ARG A 70 -1.81 -1.26 -28.14
N PHE A 71 -2.15 -1.52 -26.90
CA PHE A 71 -1.57 -0.85 -25.74
C PHE A 71 -0.05 -1.06 -25.70
N HIS A 72 0.41 -2.26 -25.98
CA HIS A 72 1.83 -2.58 -26.06
C HIS A 72 2.53 -1.95 -27.27
N GLU A 73 1.83 -1.82 -28.42
CA GLU A 73 2.36 -1.08 -29.56
C GLU A 73 2.55 0.42 -29.23
N LEU A 74 1.58 1.02 -28.54
CA LEU A 74 1.68 2.42 -28.09
C LEU A 74 2.83 2.61 -27.08
N GLU A 75 3.02 1.68 -26.17
CA GLU A 75 4.16 1.72 -25.26
C GLU A 75 5.49 1.84 -26.03
N LYS A 76 5.68 1.05 -27.09
CA LYS A 76 6.89 1.12 -27.91
C LYS A 76 7.02 2.46 -28.64
N ILE A 77 5.90 3.02 -29.15
CA ILE A 77 5.91 4.31 -29.83
C ILE A 77 6.30 5.46 -28.89
N PHE A 78 5.83 5.39 -27.65
CA PHE A 78 6.04 6.45 -26.67
C PHE A 78 7.19 6.18 -25.68
N SER A 79 7.92 5.08 -25.84
CA SER A 79 9.01 4.69 -24.92
C SER A 79 10.10 5.76 -24.76
N GLU A 80 10.48 6.43 -25.86
CA GLU A 80 11.49 7.50 -25.84
C GLU A 80 10.94 8.87 -25.40
N LYS A 81 9.61 9.03 -25.33
CA LYS A 81 8.93 10.26 -24.92
C LYS A 81 8.66 10.34 -23.42
N LYS A 82 9.32 9.52 -22.61
CA LYS A 82 9.12 9.43 -21.14
C LYS A 82 7.66 9.19 -20.73
N VAL A 83 6.95 8.35 -21.46
CA VAL A 83 5.62 7.88 -21.09
C VAL A 83 5.76 6.49 -20.45
N LYS A 84 5.21 6.31 -19.26
CA LYS A 84 5.25 5.04 -18.54
C LYS A 84 3.92 4.31 -18.63
N PHE A 85 3.95 3.04 -19.01
CA PHE A 85 2.78 2.21 -19.20
C PHE A 85 2.68 1.13 -18.13
N PHE A 86 1.47 0.94 -17.60
CA PHE A 86 1.11 -0.09 -16.63
C PHE A 86 -0.22 -0.73 -17.02
N MET A 87 -0.42 -1.95 -16.55
CA MET A 87 -1.75 -2.54 -16.47
C MET A 87 -2.20 -2.51 -15.00
N LEU A 88 -3.48 -2.33 -14.72
CA LEU A 88 -4.06 -2.30 -13.38
C LEU A 88 -5.09 -3.42 -13.23
N ASN A 89 -4.91 -4.31 -12.29
CA ASN A 89 -5.88 -5.35 -11.97
C ASN A 89 -6.50 -5.11 -10.59
N SER A 90 -7.78 -4.73 -10.59
CA SER A 90 -8.61 -4.54 -9.40
C SER A 90 -9.69 -5.61 -9.26
N ASN A 91 -9.58 -6.74 -9.94
CA ASN A 91 -10.54 -7.86 -9.82
C ASN A 91 -10.25 -8.69 -8.56
N LEU A 92 -11.27 -8.87 -7.72
CA LEU A 92 -11.14 -9.63 -6.46
C LEU A 92 -10.85 -11.12 -6.69
N GLN A 93 -11.38 -11.69 -7.78
CA GLN A 93 -11.20 -13.09 -8.11
C GLN A 93 -9.81 -13.42 -8.68
N ASP A 94 -9.08 -12.43 -9.20
CA ASP A 94 -7.80 -12.64 -9.82
C ASP A 94 -6.70 -12.76 -8.75
N THR A 95 -5.96 -13.85 -8.77
CA THR A 95 -4.82 -14.09 -7.87
C THR A 95 -3.50 -13.77 -8.57
N LYS A 96 -2.42 -13.57 -7.81
CA LYS A 96 -1.08 -13.41 -8.39
C LYS A 96 -0.75 -14.54 -9.37
N ARG A 97 -1.10 -15.77 -9.01
CA ARG A 97 -0.89 -16.95 -9.85
C ARG A 97 -1.67 -16.88 -11.15
N SER A 98 -2.98 -16.61 -11.08
CA SER A 98 -3.81 -16.53 -12.28
C SER A 98 -3.43 -15.37 -13.20
N ILE A 99 -2.98 -14.24 -12.63
CA ILE A 99 -2.46 -13.10 -13.39
C ILE A 99 -1.16 -13.47 -14.12
N LEU A 100 -0.25 -14.21 -13.46
CA LEU A 100 0.98 -14.71 -14.10
C LEU A 100 0.68 -15.71 -15.23
N GLU A 101 -0.29 -16.60 -15.04
CA GLU A 101 -0.73 -17.57 -16.05
C GLU A 101 -1.35 -16.86 -17.27
N GLU A 102 -2.20 -15.86 -17.05
CA GLU A 102 -2.78 -15.02 -18.11
C GLU A 102 -1.69 -14.22 -18.83
N ALA A 103 -0.78 -13.59 -18.08
CA ALA A 103 0.33 -12.82 -18.66
C ALA A 103 1.23 -13.68 -19.54
N ALA A 104 1.56 -14.90 -19.11
CA ALA A 104 2.33 -15.85 -19.89
C ALA A 104 1.58 -16.31 -21.15
N SER A 105 0.28 -16.60 -21.04
CA SER A 105 -0.55 -17.09 -22.12
C SER A 105 -0.74 -16.08 -23.27
N TYR A 106 -0.78 -14.79 -22.92
CA TYR A 106 -0.99 -13.69 -23.87
C TYR A 106 0.23 -12.78 -24.06
N ASN A 107 1.39 -13.22 -23.54
CA ASN A 107 2.67 -12.51 -23.68
C ASN A 107 2.61 -11.05 -23.22
N TYR A 108 2.00 -10.78 -22.06
CA TYR A 108 2.00 -9.44 -21.49
C TYR A 108 3.40 -9.10 -20.97
N GLN A 109 3.98 -8.02 -21.49
CA GLN A 109 5.33 -7.56 -21.13
C GLN A 109 5.32 -6.44 -20.10
N LEU A 110 4.18 -5.77 -19.93
CA LEU A 110 4.05 -4.63 -19.04
C LEU A 110 3.79 -5.06 -17.59
N PRO A 111 4.21 -4.26 -16.61
CA PRO A 111 3.85 -4.49 -15.21
C PRO A 111 2.33 -4.46 -15.02
N ILE A 112 1.78 -5.51 -14.39
CA ILE A 112 0.37 -5.59 -14.00
C ILE A 112 0.27 -5.29 -12.51
N LEU A 113 -0.09 -4.08 -12.15
CA LEU A 113 -0.23 -3.64 -10.78
C LEU A 113 -1.43 -4.30 -10.12
N MET A 114 -1.19 -5.04 -9.02
CA MET A 114 -2.22 -5.82 -8.34
C MET A 114 -2.89 -5.00 -7.24
N ASP A 115 -4.06 -4.44 -7.52
CA ASP A 115 -4.86 -3.70 -6.55
C ASP A 115 -5.87 -4.60 -5.82
N LYS A 116 -5.37 -5.50 -4.98
CA LYS A 116 -6.18 -6.45 -4.21
C LYS A 116 -7.10 -5.80 -3.18
N THR A 117 -6.78 -4.59 -2.79
CA THR A 117 -7.63 -3.81 -1.90
C THR A 117 -8.77 -3.11 -2.63
N GLN A 118 -8.70 -2.99 -3.93
CA GLN A 118 -9.57 -2.19 -4.79
C GLN A 118 -9.55 -0.67 -4.51
N LEU A 119 -8.77 -0.22 -3.54
CA LEU A 119 -8.70 1.19 -3.14
C LEU A 119 -8.23 2.11 -4.29
N ILE A 120 -7.40 1.59 -5.19
CA ILE A 120 -6.91 2.38 -6.32
C ILE A 120 -7.94 2.40 -7.45
N GLY A 121 -8.55 1.26 -7.75
CA GLY A 121 -9.66 1.19 -8.69
C GLY A 121 -10.84 2.07 -8.27
N GLU A 122 -11.20 2.06 -6.96
CA GLU A 122 -12.23 2.95 -6.42
C GLU A 122 -11.83 4.43 -6.54
N ALA A 123 -10.59 4.78 -6.21
CA ALA A 123 -10.10 6.15 -6.29
C ALA A 123 -9.99 6.68 -7.71
N LEU A 124 -9.74 5.82 -8.71
CA LEU A 124 -9.75 6.15 -10.13
C LEU A 124 -11.15 6.04 -10.76
N GLU A 125 -12.15 5.62 -9.96
CA GLU A 125 -13.53 5.37 -10.44
C GLU A 125 -13.59 4.37 -11.60
N VAL A 126 -12.73 3.36 -11.56
CA VAL A 126 -12.69 2.28 -12.55
C VAL A 126 -14.05 1.59 -12.62
N THR A 127 -14.56 1.41 -13.81
CA THR A 127 -15.86 0.74 -14.02
C THR A 127 -15.70 -0.63 -14.66
N ARG A 128 -14.73 -0.79 -15.58
CA ARG A 128 -14.58 -2.02 -16.36
C ARG A 128 -13.16 -2.27 -16.82
N THR A 129 -12.91 -3.49 -17.25
CA THR A 129 -11.65 -3.86 -17.91
C THR A 129 -11.59 -3.23 -19.31
N GLY A 130 -10.37 -2.99 -19.82
CA GLY A 130 -10.17 -2.32 -21.12
C GLY A 130 -10.25 -0.79 -21.05
N GLU A 131 -10.64 -0.24 -19.93
CA GLU A 131 -10.62 1.20 -19.67
C GLU A 131 -9.19 1.70 -19.48
N VAL A 132 -8.89 2.89 -19.98
CA VAL A 132 -7.57 3.51 -19.91
C VAL A 132 -7.63 4.78 -19.09
N PHE A 133 -6.61 5.00 -18.28
CA PHE A 133 -6.38 6.24 -17.53
C PHE A 133 -5.01 6.81 -17.88
N VAL A 134 -4.94 8.10 -18.16
CA VAL A 134 -3.70 8.83 -18.33
C VAL A 134 -3.60 9.85 -17.20
N ILE A 135 -2.56 9.73 -16.38
CA ILE A 135 -2.26 10.67 -15.29
C ILE A 135 -1.11 11.57 -15.73
N ASN A 136 -1.30 12.89 -15.59
CA ASN A 136 -0.23 13.86 -15.78
C ASN A 136 0.60 13.97 -14.49
N PRO A 137 1.88 13.54 -14.47
CA PRO A 137 2.69 13.55 -13.25
C PRO A 137 3.19 14.94 -12.83
N LYS A 138 2.94 15.99 -13.61
CA LYS A 138 3.24 17.37 -13.20
C LYS A 138 2.15 17.95 -12.30
N THR A 139 0.90 17.52 -12.52
CA THR A 139 -0.29 17.99 -11.78
C THR A 139 -0.90 16.92 -10.89
N TRP A 140 -0.58 15.65 -11.16
CA TRP A 140 -1.21 14.47 -10.57
C TRP A 140 -2.72 14.41 -10.82
N GLN A 141 -3.14 14.86 -12.00
CA GLN A 141 -4.53 14.83 -12.41
C GLN A 141 -4.74 13.85 -13.56
N ILE A 142 -5.94 13.29 -13.64
CA ILE A 142 -6.35 12.48 -14.77
C ILE A 142 -6.51 13.41 -15.97
N ALA A 143 -5.68 13.21 -16.99
CA ALA A 143 -5.72 13.97 -18.24
C ALA A 143 -6.62 13.32 -19.28
N TYR A 144 -6.73 11.98 -19.25
CA TYR A 144 -7.61 11.23 -20.16
C TYR A 144 -8.15 9.98 -19.44
N THR A 145 -9.41 9.62 -19.76
CA THR A 145 -9.99 8.34 -19.37
C THR A 145 -10.94 7.85 -20.47
N GLY A 146 -10.96 6.52 -20.72
CA GLY A 146 -11.87 5.95 -21.69
C GLY A 146 -11.28 4.80 -22.51
N ALA A 147 -11.69 4.69 -23.76
CA ALA A 147 -11.22 3.68 -24.70
C ALA A 147 -9.82 3.99 -25.25
N LEU A 148 -9.14 2.94 -25.70
CA LEU A 148 -7.86 3.07 -26.42
C LEU A 148 -8.05 3.73 -27.77
N ASP A 149 -9.01 3.20 -28.51
CA ASP A 149 -9.43 3.59 -29.87
C ASP A 149 -10.86 3.09 -30.12
N ASP A 150 -11.39 3.29 -31.32
CA ASP A 150 -12.75 2.91 -31.71
C ASP A 150 -12.86 1.52 -32.37
N ARG A 151 -11.81 0.67 -32.31
CA ARG A 151 -11.82 -0.64 -32.96
C ARG A 151 -12.69 -1.68 -32.32
N LEU A 152 -12.73 -1.68 -30.97
CA LEU A 152 -13.38 -2.74 -30.21
C LEU A 152 -14.83 -2.36 -29.89
N THR A 153 -15.75 -3.25 -30.22
CA THR A 153 -17.13 -3.26 -29.72
C THR A 153 -17.43 -4.63 -29.11
N TYR A 154 -18.57 -4.81 -28.46
CA TYR A 154 -18.95 -6.13 -27.94
C TYR A 154 -19.22 -7.15 -29.05
N GLU A 155 -19.63 -6.69 -30.22
CA GLU A 155 -20.04 -7.53 -31.34
C GLU A 155 -18.97 -7.66 -32.39
N ASN A 156 -18.15 -6.63 -32.57
CA ASN A 156 -17.23 -6.56 -33.70
C ASN A 156 -15.88 -5.95 -33.29
N GLN A 157 -14.87 -6.34 -34.05
CA GLN A 157 -13.56 -5.69 -34.03
C GLN A 157 -13.27 -5.16 -35.43
N LYS A 158 -13.08 -3.84 -35.55
CA LYS A 158 -12.61 -3.23 -36.78
C LYS A 158 -11.16 -3.66 -37.05
N LYS A 159 -10.80 -3.82 -38.30
CA LYS A 159 -9.43 -4.12 -38.71
C LYS A 159 -8.48 -2.98 -38.34
N GLU A 160 -8.92 -1.75 -38.57
CA GLU A 160 -8.18 -0.52 -38.30
C GLU A 160 -9.04 0.45 -37.50
N ALA A 161 -8.41 1.25 -36.65
CA ALA A 161 -9.08 2.33 -35.93
C ALA A 161 -9.31 3.52 -36.88
N SER A 162 -10.45 4.16 -36.75
CA SER A 162 -10.72 5.46 -37.36
C SER A 162 -10.37 6.59 -36.39
N GLU A 163 -10.53 6.35 -35.08
CA GLU A 163 -10.23 7.28 -33.99
C GLU A 163 -9.18 6.67 -33.08
N HIS A 164 -8.17 7.44 -32.70
CA HIS A 164 -7.00 6.99 -31.95
C HIS A 164 -6.91 7.66 -30.56
N PHE A 165 -7.97 7.62 -29.76
CA PHE A 165 -8.18 8.41 -28.56
C PHE A 165 -6.98 8.50 -27.63
N LEU A 166 -6.43 7.36 -27.19
CA LEU A 166 -5.27 7.36 -26.29
C LEU A 166 -4.02 7.93 -26.98
N LYS A 167 -3.79 7.57 -28.25
CA LYS A 167 -2.61 8.06 -28.98
C LYS A 167 -2.65 9.58 -29.11
N ASP A 168 -3.80 10.12 -29.48
CA ASP A 168 -3.97 11.57 -29.68
C ASP A 168 -3.80 12.32 -28.37
N ALA A 169 -4.37 11.80 -27.26
CA ALA A 169 -4.16 12.37 -25.92
C ALA A 169 -2.67 12.36 -25.52
N LEU A 170 -1.94 11.28 -25.81
CA LEU A 170 -0.52 11.18 -25.49
C LEU A 170 0.36 12.09 -26.38
N ASP A 171 0.01 12.24 -27.66
CA ASP A 171 0.69 13.20 -28.53
C ASP A 171 0.49 14.63 -28.03
N GLU A 172 -0.73 15.02 -27.64
CA GLU A 172 -1.03 16.34 -27.08
C GLU A 172 -0.23 16.59 -25.77
N ILE A 173 -0.21 15.62 -24.85
CA ILE A 173 0.52 15.73 -23.59
C ILE A 173 2.04 15.87 -23.83
N THR A 174 2.62 15.00 -24.68
CA THR A 174 4.06 15.02 -24.96
C THR A 174 4.53 16.22 -25.76
N GLU A 175 3.61 16.90 -26.45
CA GLU A 175 3.82 18.19 -27.12
C GLU A 175 3.52 19.40 -26.21
N GLY A 176 3.19 19.18 -24.94
CA GLY A 176 2.88 20.23 -23.98
C GLY A 176 1.52 20.91 -24.19
N ARG A 177 0.62 20.28 -24.94
CA ARG A 177 -0.74 20.77 -25.18
C ARG A 177 -1.75 20.16 -24.21
N ALA A 178 -2.84 20.85 -23.99
CA ALA A 178 -3.98 20.30 -23.26
C ALA A 178 -4.67 19.20 -24.05
N VAL A 179 -5.15 18.16 -23.38
CA VAL A 179 -5.91 17.08 -24.01
C VAL A 179 -7.27 17.61 -24.48
N THR A 180 -7.53 17.51 -25.77
CA THR A 180 -8.75 18.03 -26.41
C THR A 180 -9.96 17.17 -26.06
N LEU A 181 -9.81 15.85 -26.09
CA LEU A 181 -10.85 14.87 -25.77
C LEU A 181 -10.46 14.11 -24.50
N ALA A 182 -10.84 14.63 -23.33
CA ALA A 182 -10.42 14.10 -22.04
C ALA A 182 -11.16 12.82 -21.61
N THR A 183 -12.32 12.52 -22.19
CA THR A 183 -13.13 11.36 -21.81
C THR A 183 -13.80 10.74 -23.03
N THR A 184 -13.76 9.41 -23.11
CA THR A 184 -14.51 8.62 -24.09
C THR A 184 -15.19 7.43 -23.40
N GLU A 185 -16.20 6.86 -24.02
CA GLU A 185 -16.83 5.63 -23.54
C GLU A 185 -15.90 4.45 -23.77
N SER A 186 -15.67 3.64 -22.74
CA SER A 186 -14.93 2.38 -22.84
C SER A 186 -15.85 1.18 -22.77
N LEU A 187 -15.44 0.11 -23.46
CA LEU A 187 -16.13 -1.17 -23.48
C LEU A 187 -15.27 -2.21 -22.76
N GLY A 188 -15.92 -3.15 -22.07
CA GLY A 188 -15.25 -4.24 -21.36
C GLY A 188 -16.12 -4.87 -20.29
N CYS A 189 -15.55 -5.80 -19.54
CA CYS A 189 -16.26 -6.50 -18.47
C CYS A 189 -16.36 -5.60 -17.24
N LEU A 190 -17.54 -5.47 -16.66
CA LEU A 190 -17.74 -4.71 -15.43
C LEU A 190 -16.93 -5.32 -14.28
N ILE A 191 -16.25 -4.48 -13.52
CA ILE A 191 -15.57 -4.88 -12.31
C ILE A 191 -16.51 -4.68 -11.11
N ASN A 192 -16.53 -5.67 -10.23
CA ASN A 192 -17.31 -5.59 -9.03
C ASN A 192 -16.53 -4.87 -7.92
N PHE A 193 -16.97 -3.68 -7.55
CA PHE A 193 -16.50 -2.92 -6.37
C PHE A 193 -17.58 -2.95 -5.28
N PRO A 194 -17.63 -3.98 -4.42
CA PRO A 194 -18.69 -4.12 -3.43
C PRO A 194 -18.70 -2.99 -2.41
N GLU A 195 -17.53 -2.53 -2.00
CA GLU A 195 -17.41 -1.45 -1.01
C GLU A 195 -17.81 -0.09 -1.58
N GLN A 196 -17.51 0.19 -2.84
CA GLN A 196 -17.94 1.43 -3.49
C GLN A 196 -19.48 1.52 -3.55
N ARG A 197 -20.14 0.39 -3.80
CA ARG A 197 -21.61 0.32 -3.75
C ARG A 197 -22.15 0.53 -2.35
N ASN A 198 -21.39 0.16 -1.33
CA ASN A 198 -21.71 0.31 0.07
C ASN A 198 -21.16 1.58 0.71
N LYS A 199 -20.65 2.55 -0.07
CA LYS A 199 -20.00 3.76 0.42
C LYS A 199 -20.81 4.52 1.48
N ALA A 200 -22.14 4.51 1.37
CA ALA A 200 -23.02 5.11 2.39
C ALA A 200 -22.86 4.43 3.76
N ASN A 201 -22.51 3.15 3.79
CA ASN A 201 -22.33 2.37 5.01
C ASN A 201 -20.96 2.57 5.66
N HIS A 202 -19.98 3.15 4.97
CA HIS A 202 -18.66 3.44 5.56
C HIS A 202 -18.77 4.34 6.79
N LYS A 203 -19.80 5.17 6.90
CA LYS A 203 -20.09 5.97 8.10
C LYS A 203 -20.49 5.13 9.31
N LEU A 204 -20.85 3.88 9.11
CA LEU A 204 -21.22 2.91 10.16
C LEU A 204 -20.01 2.17 10.72
N ILE A 205 -18.83 2.26 10.07
CA ILE A 205 -17.59 1.67 10.58
C ILE A 205 -17.30 2.26 11.95
N SER A 206 -17.30 1.38 12.95
CA SER A 206 -17.15 1.77 14.36
C SER A 206 -15.68 1.84 14.74
N TYR A 207 -15.27 2.99 15.30
CA TYR A 207 -13.90 3.09 15.82
C TYR A 207 -13.62 2.02 16.90
N SER A 208 -14.55 1.83 17.84
CA SER A 208 -14.33 0.91 18.97
C SER A 208 -14.40 -0.56 18.59
N GLU A 209 -15.23 -0.92 17.60
CA GLU A 209 -15.47 -2.33 17.25
C GLU A 209 -14.62 -2.78 16.06
N ASP A 210 -14.40 -1.89 15.07
CA ASP A 210 -13.74 -2.24 13.82
C ASP A 210 -12.31 -1.71 13.72
N ILE A 211 -12.05 -0.48 14.21
CA ILE A 211 -10.77 0.20 13.98
C ILE A 211 -9.78 -0.03 15.11
N ALA A 212 -10.17 0.21 16.36
CA ALA A 212 -9.27 0.11 17.49
C ALA A 212 -8.65 -1.29 17.64
N PRO A 213 -9.35 -2.41 17.42
CA PRO A 213 -8.74 -3.73 17.40
C PRO A 213 -7.63 -3.86 16.36
N ILE A 214 -7.86 -3.42 15.13
CA ILE A 214 -6.84 -3.45 14.07
C ILE A 214 -5.59 -2.64 14.49
N LEU A 215 -5.80 -1.46 15.11
CA LEU A 215 -4.70 -0.62 15.58
C LEU A 215 -3.92 -1.27 16.73
N ILE A 216 -4.62 -1.90 17.67
CA ILE A 216 -4.02 -2.61 18.81
C ILE A 216 -3.13 -3.74 18.29
N ASP A 217 -3.63 -4.56 17.39
CA ASP A 217 -2.94 -5.74 16.91
C ASP A 217 -1.73 -5.41 16.01
N ASN A 218 -1.85 -4.37 15.16
CA ASN A 218 -0.87 -4.13 14.10
C ASN A 218 0.00 -2.87 14.31
N CYS A 219 -0.41 -1.91 15.13
CA CYS A 219 0.22 -0.58 15.19
C CYS A 219 0.79 -0.24 16.56
N THR A 220 0.06 -0.52 17.65
CA THR A 220 0.42 -0.07 19.00
C THR A 220 1.73 -0.67 19.52
N ALA A 221 2.17 -1.80 18.98
CA ALA A 221 3.49 -2.35 19.33
C ALA A 221 4.62 -1.33 19.16
N CYS A 222 4.51 -0.46 18.14
CA CYS A 222 5.46 0.62 17.87
C CYS A 222 4.89 2.00 18.26
N HIS A 223 3.60 2.26 18.01
CA HIS A 223 2.92 3.53 18.23
C HIS A 223 2.28 3.61 19.62
N ARG A 224 3.10 3.53 20.67
CA ARG A 224 2.73 3.67 22.08
C ARG A 224 3.66 4.64 22.80
N LYS A 225 3.33 5.06 24.01
CA LYS A 225 4.24 5.87 24.84
C LYS A 225 5.54 5.10 25.07
N GLY A 226 6.68 5.75 24.81
CA GLY A 226 7.99 5.11 24.90
C GLY A 226 8.28 4.08 23.78
N GLY A 227 7.43 3.95 22.80
CA GLY A 227 7.66 3.12 21.61
C GLY A 227 8.46 3.85 20.52
N LEU A 228 8.80 3.13 19.45
CA LEU A 228 9.57 3.67 18.32
C LEU A 228 8.76 4.62 17.44
N GLY A 229 7.44 4.47 17.38
CA GLY A 229 6.57 5.30 16.54
C GLY A 229 6.71 6.79 16.92
N PRO A 230 6.73 7.71 15.93
CA PRO A 230 6.95 9.14 16.20
C PRO A 230 5.81 9.79 17.00
N TRP A 231 4.70 9.10 17.15
CA TRP A 231 3.56 9.49 17.99
C TRP A 231 2.89 8.22 18.56
N ALA A 232 2.20 8.37 19.66
CA ALA A 232 1.53 7.25 20.34
C ALA A 232 0.03 7.25 20.08
N MET A 233 -0.53 6.11 19.70
CA MET A 233 -1.96 5.88 19.54
C MET A 233 -2.60 5.65 20.92
N THR A 234 -2.83 6.73 21.66
CA THR A 234 -3.31 6.66 23.05
C THR A 234 -4.83 6.62 23.16
N ASP A 235 -5.51 7.18 22.20
CA ASP A 235 -6.96 7.34 22.22
C ASP A 235 -7.51 7.72 20.84
N TYR A 236 -8.84 7.74 20.71
CA TYR A 236 -9.53 8.13 19.48
C TYR A 236 -9.12 9.52 18.94
N ASN A 237 -9.00 10.52 19.80
CA ASN A 237 -8.71 11.88 19.34
C ASN A 237 -7.32 11.95 18.71
N MET A 238 -6.35 11.25 19.31
CA MET A 238 -5.02 11.14 18.75
C MET A 238 -5.03 10.44 17.39
N VAL A 239 -5.70 9.31 17.27
CA VAL A 239 -5.83 8.56 16.00
C VAL A 239 -6.55 9.40 14.93
N LYS A 240 -7.65 10.06 15.28
CA LYS A 240 -8.37 10.95 14.38
C LYS A 240 -7.51 12.12 13.92
N GLY A 241 -6.72 12.72 14.80
CA GLY A 241 -5.82 13.82 14.48
C GLY A 241 -4.78 13.45 13.41
N PHE A 242 -4.32 12.20 13.41
CA PHE A 242 -3.36 11.69 12.44
C PHE A 242 -4.00 10.90 11.27
N SER A 243 -5.31 10.85 11.17
CA SER A 243 -6.00 9.95 10.23
C SER A 243 -5.62 10.18 8.76
N LEU A 244 -5.47 11.41 8.30
CA LEU A 244 -5.07 11.70 6.92
C LEU A 244 -3.64 11.22 6.62
N MET A 245 -2.71 11.40 7.58
CA MET A 245 -1.36 10.84 7.47
C MET A 245 -1.40 9.32 7.47
N MET A 246 -2.23 8.71 8.32
CA MET A 246 -2.43 7.25 8.33
C MET A 246 -2.91 6.77 6.95
N ARG A 247 -3.90 7.42 6.35
CA ARG A 247 -4.38 7.06 5.01
C ARG A 247 -3.25 7.09 3.97
N GLU A 248 -2.43 8.12 3.97
CA GLU A 248 -1.30 8.22 3.04
C GLU A 248 -0.29 7.07 3.24
N VAL A 249 0.14 6.82 4.48
CA VAL A 249 1.15 5.78 4.74
C VAL A 249 0.61 4.36 4.53
N LEU A 250 -0.70 4.15 4.68
CA LEU A 250 -1.37 2.89 4.34
C LEU A 250 -1.40 2.69 2.81
N ARG A 251 -1.85 3.68 2.05
CA ARG A 251 -1.92 3.60 0.57
C ARG A 251 -0.55 3.46 -0.07
N THR A 252 0.48 4.05 0.52
CA THR A 252 1.88 3.92 0.06
C THR A 252 2.61 2.74 0.69
N LYS A 253 1.93 1.91 1.51
CA LYS A 253 2.50 0.74 2.20
C LYS A 253 3.77 1.06 2.99
N ARG A 254 3.89 2.28 3.53
CA ARG A 254 4.95 2.66 4.48
C ARG A 254 4.66 2.15 5.88
N MET A 255 3.35 1.97 6.21
CA MET A 255 2.88 1.39 7.47
C MET A 255 1.83 0.31 7.19
N PRO A 256 1.85 -0.79 7.97
CA PRO A 256 2.96 -1.18 8.84
C PRO A 256 4.24 -1.45 8.02
N PRO A 257 5.44 -1.31 8.59
CA PRO A 257 6.70 -1.50 7.87
C PRO A 257 7.01 -3.00 7.66
N TRP A 258 6.09 -3.69 7.01
CA TRP A 258 6.14 -5.10 6.70
C TRP A 258 6.09 -5.29 5.18
N HIS A 259 7.23 -5.69 4.59
CA HIS A 259 7.39 -5.74 3.13
C HIS A 259 7.49 -7.17 2.59
N ALA A 260 7.31 -8.19 3.44
CA ALA A 260 7.29 -9.57 2.98
C ALA A 260 6.10 -9.80 2.02
N ASP A 261 6.35 -10.49 0.92
CA ASP A 261 5.29 -10.87 -0.01
C ASP A 261 4.39 -11.92 0.66
N PRO A 262 3.10 -11.66 0.88
CA PRO A 262 2.19 -12.58 1.58
C PRO A 262 1.94 -13.89 0.81
N SER A 263 2.38 -13.99 -0.45
CA SER A 263 2.32 -15.20 -1.25
C SER A 263 3.54 -16.12 -1.06
N ILE A 264 4.55 -15.68 -0.29
CA ILE A 264 5.82 -16.41 -0.10
C ILE A 264 6.08 -16.64 1.39
N GLY A 265 5.93 -17.91 1.81
CA GLY A 265 6.19 -18.32 3.19
C GLY A 265 5.13 -17.87 4.19
N HIS A 266 5.39 -18.17 5.46
CA HIS A 266 4.57 -17.78 6.61
C HIS A 266 5.48 -17.32 7.73
N PHE A 267 5.12 -16.23 8.38
CA PHE A 267 5.88 -15.65 9.48
C PHE A 267 4.99 -15.61 10.73
N SER A 268 5.50 -16.12 11.84
CA SER A 268 4.77 -16.16 13.12
C SER A 268 4.48 -14.77 13.70
N ASN A 269 5.28 -13.77 13.31
CA ASN A 269 5.16 -12.38 13.72
C ASN A 269 4.71 -11.48 12.57
N ASP A 270 3.90 -11.98 11.65
CA ASP A 270 3.35 -11.19 10.52
C ASP A 270 2.51 -10.04 11.06
N ARG A 271 2.89 -8.82 10.68
CA ARG A 271 2.21 -7.57 11.03
C ARG A 271 1.58 -6.88 9.82
N SER A 272 1.51 -7.59 8.69
CA SER A 272 0.82 -7.08 7.52
C SER A 272 -0.67 -6.88 7.83
N LEU A 273 -1.25 -5.89 7.18
CA LEU A 273 -2.71 -5.76 7.15
C LEU A 273 -3.27 -6.65 6.06
N SER A 274 -4.34 -7.36 6.36
CA SER A 274 -5.15 -7.99 5.33
C SER A 274 -5.78 -6.94 4.41
N ALA A 275 -6.19 -7.35 3.21
CA ALA A 275 -6.89 -6.45 2.29
C ALA A 275 -8.19 -5.89 2.89
N GLY A 276 -8.86 -6.67 3.74
CA GLY A 276 -10.05 -6.24 4.48
C GLY A 276 -9.75 -5.13 5.49
N GLU A 277 -8.77 -5.36 6.38
CA GLU A 277 -8.35 -4.38 7.38
C GLU A 277 -7.86 -3.07 6.74
N MET A 278 -7.10 -3.18 5.65
CA MET A 278 -6.64 -2.02 4.89
C MET A 278 -7.82 -1.20 4.35
N ARG A 279 -8.82 -1.85 3.72
CA ARG A 279 -10.04 -1.19 3.26
C ARG A 279 -10.80 -0.54 4.40
N THR A 280 -11.02 -1.29 5.48
CA THR A 280 -11.76 -0.80 6.65
C THR A 280 -11.14 0.46 7.23
N LEU A 281 -9.82 0.48 7.41
CA LEU A 281 -9.09 1.66 7.89
C LEU A 281 -9.21 2.85 6.92
N VAL A 282 -8.99 2.62 5.63
CA VAL A 282 -9.02 3.71 4.64
C VAL A 282 -10.45 4.26 4.49
N HIS A 283 -11.47 3.41 4.37
CA HIS A 283 -12.86 3.85 4.24
C HIS A 283 -13.36 4.56 5.50
N TRP A 284 -12.95 4.11 6.69
CA TRP A 284 -13.24 4.83 7.93
C TRP A 284 -12.66 6.25 7.92
N ILE A 285 -11.40 6.39 7.51
CA ILE A 285 -10.75 7.71 7.40
C ILE A 285 -11.47 8.59 6.38
N GLU A 286 -11.77 8.07 5.20
CA GLU A 286 -12.46 8.80 4.12
C GLU A 286 -13.89 9.19 4.47
N SER A 287 -14.54 8.44 5.37
CA SER A 287 -15.88 8.79 5.89
C SER A 287 -15.85 9.85 7.02
N GLY A 288 -14.66 10.40 7.33
CA GLY A 288 -14.47 11.45 8.35
C GLY A 288 -14.11 10.93 9.73
N SER A 289 -13.64 9.68 9.81
CA SER A 289 -13.19 9.03 11.04
C SER A 289 -14.26 9.06 12.15
N PRO A 290 -15.46 8.53 11.95
CA PRO A 290 -16.52 8.59 12.95
C PRO A 290 -16.12 7.84 14.22
N ARG A 291 -16.49 8.42 15.39
CA ARG A 291 -16.17 7.82 16.70
C ARG A 291 -16.97 6.54 16.96
N GLY A 292 -18.20 6.53 16.54
CA GLY A 292 -19.15 5.48 16.95
C GLY A 292 -19.49 5.53 18.45
N LYS A 293 -20.11 4.46 18.93
CA LYS A 293 -20.51 4.29 20.34
C LYS A 293 -19.48 3.41 21.07
N GLY A 294 -19.58 3.37 22.39
CA GLY A 294 -18.78 2.50 23.25
C GLY A 294 -17.58 3.20 23.88
N LYS A 295 -16.87 2.47 24.71
CA LYS A 295 -15.62 2.90 25.33
C LYS A 295 -14.51 2.98 24.28
N ASP A 296 -13.40 3.57 24.64
CA ASP A 296 -12.22 3.64 23.78
C ASP A 296 -11.27 2.49 24.10
N PRO A 297 -11.14 1.48 23.23
CA PRO A 297 -10.28 0.33 23.52
C PRO A 297 -8.81 0.70 23.71
N LEU A 298 -8.32 1.78 23.05
CA LEU A 298 -6.95 2.21 23.21
C LEU A 298 -6.64 2.78 24.61
N LEU A 299 -7.65 3.35 25.28
CA LEU A 299 -7.51 3.79 26.68
C LEU A 299 -7.47 2.62 27.68
N GLU A 300 -8.10 1.51 27.31
CA GLU A 300 -8.20 0.31 28.16
C GLU A 300 -7.10 -0.73 27.83
N ALA A 301 -6.42 -0.58 26.68
CA ALA A 301 -5.38 -1.52 26.26
C ALA A 301 -4.16 -1.46 27.21
N GLU A 302 -3.94 -2.54 27.92
CA GLU A 302 -2.70 -2.75 28.66
C GLU A 302 -1.59 -3.14 27.69
N ILE A 303 -0.91 -2.13 27.14
CA ILE A 303 0.26 -2.35 26.29
C ILE A 303 1.46 -2.57 27.20
N SER A 304 1.67 -3.81 27.61
CA SER A 304 2.76 -4.21 28.50
C SER A 304 4.13 -3.98 27.83
N ASP A 305 5.03 -3.35 28.55
CA ASP A 305 6.47 -3.45 28.32
C ASP A 305 6.95 -4.80 28.87
N SER A 306 6.85 -5.85 28.07
CA SER A 306 7.39 -7.16 28.47
C SER A 306 8.87 -7.03 28.80
N VAL A 307 9.22 -7.31 30.02
CA VAL A 307 10.61 -7.32 30.48
C VAL A 307 11.30 -8.61 30.03
N TRP A 308 10.57 -9.72 30.00
CA TRP A 308 11.04 -11.04 29.55
C TRP A 308 9.84 -11.82 29.02
N SER A 309 9.72 -11.90 27.69
CA SER A 309 8.51 -12.46 27.04
C SER A 309 8.33 -13.97 27.26
N ASN A 310 9.40 -14.67 27.60
CA ASN A 310 9.39 -16.11 27.86
C ASN A 310 9.12 -16.48 29.33
N GLU A 311 8.88 -15.51 30.22
CA GLU A 311 8.65 -15.76 31.63
C GLU A 311 7.49 -16.74 31.91
N PRO A 312 6.35 -16.68 31.21
CA PRO A 312 5.24 -17.60 31.46
C PRO A 312 5.59 -19.07 31.19
N GLU A 313 6.46 -19.34 30.23
CA GLU A 313 6.86 -20.72 29.87
C GLU A 313 8.12 -21.19 30.58
N LEU A 314 9.10 -20.29 30.77
CA LEU A 314 10.44 -20.64 31.18
C LEU A 314 10.81 -20.14 32.58
N GLY A 315 9.97 -19.32 33.20
CA GLY A 315 10.32 -18.61 34.42
C GLY A 315 11.34 -17.49 34.19
N PRO A 316 11.94 -16.91 35.26
CA PRO A 316 12.89 -15.82 35.11
C PRO A 316 14.15 -16.25 34.34
N PRO A 317 14.86 -15.33 33.67
CA PRO A 317 16.07 -15.65 32.94
C PRO A 317 17.20 -16.14 33.87
N ASP A 318 17.91 -17.21 33.51
CA ASP A 318 19.06 -17.70 34.26
C ASP A 318 20.22 -16.70 34.27
N TYR A 319 20.39 -15.94 33.20
CA TYR A 319 21.47 -14.98 33.05
C TYR A 319 20.96 -13.68 32.42
N VAL A 320 21.34 -12.57 33.05
CA VAL A 320 21.14 -11.21 32.50
C VAL A 320 22.50 -10.60 32.21
N ILE A 321 22.68 -10.07 31.03
CA ILE A 321 23.91 -9.41 30.60
C ILE A 321 23.59 -7.94 30.34
N ASP A 322 24.04 -7.08 31.24
CA ASP A 322 23.85 -5.64 31.11
C ASP A 322 24.79 -5.07 30.06
N ILE A 323 24.23 -4.28 29.14
CA ILE A 323 24.97 -3.53 28.14
C ILE A 323 25.15 -2.08 28.64
N PRO A 324 26.36 -1.51 28.53
CA PRO A 324 26.60 -0.13 28.95
C PRO A 324 25.69 0.85 28.20
N THR A 325 25.17 1.83 28.94
CA THR A 325 24.38 2.94 28.37
C THR A 325 25.22 3.79 27.43
N THR A 326 24.57 4.34 26.39
CA THR A 326 25.18 5.25 25.45
C THR A 326 24.27 6.46 25.27
N ASP A 327 24.82 7.64 25.40
CA ASP A 327 24.10 8.88 25.15
C ASP A 327 23.83 9.04 23.65
N ILE A 328 22.60 9.38 23.32
CA ILE A 328 22.14 9.59 21.95
C ILE A 328 21.85 11.09 21.78
N PRO A 329 22.51 11.78 20.80
CA PRO A 329 22.25 13.19 20.57
C PRO A 329 20.83 13.41 20.04
N ALA A 330 20.25 14.56 20.36
CA ALA A 330 18.90 14.91 19.93
C ALA A 330 18.76 15.10 18.40
N THR A 331 19.84 15.35 17.71
CA THR A 331 19.89 15.59 16.26
C THR A 331 21.16 15.00 15.64
N GLY A 332 21.12 14.75 14.33
CA GLY A 332 22.25 14.27 13.56
C GLY A 332 22.24 12.77 13.32
N VAL A 333 23.33 12.26 12.78
CA VAL A 333 23.53 10.84 12.49
C VAL A 333 24.27 10.19 13.65
N VAL A 334 23.80 9.05 14.11
CA VAL A 334 24.47 8.25 15.14
C VAL A 334 25.10 7.04 14.47
N ASP A 335 26.42 6.96 14.53
CA ASP A 335 27.17 5.80 14.05
C ASP A 335 26.91 4.57 14.89
N TYR A 336 27.16 3.38 14.31
CA TYR A 336 27.10 2.11 15.02
C TYR A 336 27.94 2.14 16.30
N LYS A 337 27.33 1.75 17.42
CA LYS A 337 28.01 1.61 18.72
C LYS A 337 28.32 0.15 18.96
N TYR A 338 29.56 -0.16 19.29
CA TYR A 338 30.03 -1.51 19.57
C TYR A 338 30.33 -1.64 21.06
N HIS A 339 29.62 -2.55 21.71
CA HIS A 339 29.82 -2.86 23.13
C HIS A 339 30.38 -4.27 23.28
N PHE A 340 31.50 -4.40 23.98
CA PHE A 340 32.12 -5.68 24.30
C PHE A 340 31.91 -5.98 25.77
N VAL A 341 31.11 -6.99 26.04
CA VAL A 341 30.80 -7.40 27.39
C VAL A 341 31.39 -8.76 27.67
N LYS A 342 32.09 -8.92 28.80
CA LYS A 342 32.65 -10.20 29.18
C LYS A 342 31.55 -11.19 29.51
N ASN A 343 31.57 -12.35 28.86
CA ASN A 343 30.69 -13.45 29.21
C ASN A 343 31.02 -13.94 30.63
N LYS A 344 30.03 -13.89 31.50
CA LYS A 344 30.14 -14.34 32.90
C LYS A 344 29.77 -15.80 33.09
N ILE A 345 29.29 -16.47 32.05
CA ILE A 345 28.94 -17.90 32.05
C ILE A 345 30.24 -18.70 31.97
N GLY A 346 30.70 -19.22 33.09
CA GLY A 346 32.00 -19.90 33.21
C GLY A 346 32.01 -21.36 32.74
N LYS A 347 30.99 -21.83 32.01
CA LYS A 347 30.84 -23.23 31.57
C LYS A 347 30.09 -23.29 30.26
N ASP A 348 30.22 -24.41 29.56
CA ASP A 348 29.39 -24.67 28.37
C ASP A 348 27.95 -24.92 28.79
N ILE A 349 27.01 -24.27 28.07
CA ILE A 349 25.57 -24.40 28.29
C ILE A 349 24.82 -24.51 26.97
N TRP A 350 23.69 -25.17 27.03
CA TRP A 350 22.69 -25.07 25.98
C TRP A 350 21.77 -23.89 26.25
N VAL A 351 21.58 -23.05 25.24
CA VAL A 351 20.69 -21.88 25.33
C VAL A 351 19.35 -22.24 24.72
N ARG A 352 18.28 -22.18 25.53
CA ARG A 352 16.91 -22.45 25.06
C ARG A 352 16.25 -21.21 24.50
N ALA A 353 16.46 -20.07 25.12
CA ALA A 353 15.89 -18.79 24.68
C ALA A 353 16.85 -17.63 24.97
N THR A 354 16.78 -16.60 24.16
CA THR A 354 17.48 -15.33 24.36
C THR A 354 16.58 -14.20 23.97
N GLU A 355 16.63 -13.09 24.71
CA GLU A 355 15.88 -11.87 24.40
C GLU A 355 16.78 -10.64 24.58
N ILE A 356 16.54 -9.59 23.79
CA ILE A 356 17.20 -8.31 23.92
C ILE A 356 16.15 -7.32 24.39
N ILE A 357 16.36 -6.76 25.57
CA ILE A 357 15.47 -5.76 26.17
C ILE A 357 16.11 -4.39 26.02
N PRO A 358 15.59 -3.51 25.12
CA PRO A 358 16.09 -2.15 24.97
C PRO A 358 15.85 -1.34 26.24
N GLY A 359 16.85 -0.56 26.66
CA GLY A 359 16.66 0.42 27.73
C GLY A 359 15.76 1.59 27.31
N ASP A 360 15.90 2.03 26.06
CA ASP A 360 15.01 3.03 25.43
C ASP A 360 14.62 2.57 24.02
N LYS A 361 13.36 2.17 23.88
CA LYS A 361 12.80 1.68 22.61
C LYS A 361 12.57 2.79 21.58
N ALA A 362 12.50 4.04 22.01
CA ALA A 362 12.25 5.17 21.11
C ALA A 362 13.47 5.48 20.22
N VAL A 363 14.67 5.15 20.68
CA VAL A 363 15.91 5.48 19.96
C VAL A 363 16.68 4.26 19.44
N LEU A 364 16.33 3.05 19.87
CA LEU A 364 17.02 1.83 19.45
C LEU A 364 16.37 1.22 18.20
N HIS A 365 17.02 1.39 17.05
CA HIS A 365 16.52 0.84 15.79
C HIS A 365 16.82 -0.65 15.63
N HIS A 366 18.06 -1.09 15.87
CA HIS A 366 18.39 -2.52 15.87
C HIS A 366 19.64 -2.84 16.68
N VAL A 367 19.74 -4.08 17.11
CA VAL A 367 20.94 -4.64 17.75
C VAL A 367 21.27 -5.97 17.08
N ILE A 368 22.55 -6.20 16.85
CA ILE A 368 23.07 -7.50 16.43
C ILE A 368 24.01 -7.98 17.52
N THR A 369 23.71 -9.13 18.12
CA THR A 369 24.56 -9.75 19.14
C THR A 369 25.31 -10.94 18.57
N SER A 370 26.56 -11.03 18.98
CA SER A 370 27.43 -12.15 18.64
C SER A 370 28.29 -12.53 19.82
N PHE A 371 28.68 -13.76 19.90
CA PHE A 371 29.68 -14.21 20.85
C PHE A 371 30.89 -14.79 20.13
N GLY A 372 32.06 -14.71 20.74
CA GLY A 372 33.30 -15.17 20.14
C GLY A 372 34.48 -14.97 21.07
N GLU A 373 35.64 -15.41 20.63
CA GLU A 373 36.87 -15.31 21.40
C GLU A 373 37.65 -14.04 21.04
N ILE A 374 38.38 -13.52 22.02
CA ILE A 374 39.37 -12.48 21.79
C ILE A 374 40.72 -13.13 21.46
N ASN A 375 41.40 -12.64 20.46
CA ASN A 375 42.74 -13.10 20.12
C ASN A 375 43.70 -12.83 21.29
N VAL A 376 44.21 -13.88 21.92
CA VAL A 376 45.12 -13.77 23.08
C VAL A 376 46.60 -13.65 22.68
N LYS A 377 46.94 -13.96 21.41
CA LYS A 377 48.31 -13.99 20.90
C LYS A 377 48.40 -13.35 19.51
N GLY A 378 49.62 -12.94 19.13
CA GLY A 378 49.92 -12.43 17.79
C GLY A 378 49.60 -10.94 17.56
N PRO A 379 49.78 -10.42 16.32
CA PRO A 379 49.59 -8.99 16.00
C PRO A 379 48.15 -8.49 16.19
N ARG A 380 47.20 -9.36 16.37
CA ARG A 380 45.78 -9.03 16.64
C ARG A 380 45.36 -9.29 18.09
N LYS A 381 46.32 -9.39 19.02
CA LYS A 381 46.03 -9.57 20.46
C LYS A 381 45.08 -8.49 20.96
N GLY A 382 44.03 -8.89 21.71
CA GLY A 382 43.01 -7.99 22.23
C GLY A 382 41.90 -7.61 21.21
N ARG A 383 41.98 -8.09 19.96
CA ARG A 383 40.93 -7.89 18.97
C ARG A 383 40.05 -9.13 18.87
N LEU A 384 38.78 -8.92 18.53
CA LEU A 384 37.85 -10.03 18.27
C LEU A 384 38.37 -10.97 17.17
N ASN A 385 38.21 -12.26 17.41
CA ASN A 385 38.48 -13.27 16.41
C ASN A 385 37.22 -13.47 15.55
N PHE A 386 37.11 -12.79 14.43
CA PHE A 386 35.96 -12.89 13.53
C PHE A 386 35.71 -14.30 12.99
N ARG A 387 36.72 -15.20 13.05
CA ARG A 387 36.55 -16.59 12.62
C ARG A 387 35.78 -17.45 13.61
N THR A 388 35.80 -17.06 14.89
CA THR A 388 35.07 -17.76 15.96
C THR A 388 33.75 -17.06 16.36
N MET A 389 33.47 -15.91 15.74
CA MET A 389 32.22 -15.20 15.99
C MET A 389 31.00 -15.99 15.49
N LYS A 390 30.04 -16.16 16.38
CA LYS A 390 28.72 -16.73 16.07
C LYS A 390 27.65 -15.73 16.45
N GLY A 391 26.64 -15.58 15.59
CA GLY A 391 25.46 -14.80 15.92
C GLY A 391 24.68 -15.45 17.06
N LEU A 392 24.15 -14.65 17.94
CA LEU A 392 23.29 -15.11 19.04
C LEU A 392 21.83 -14.74 18.74
N ARG A 393 21.55 -13.46 18.65
CA ARG A 393 20.22 -12.92 18.35
C ARG A 393 20.34 -11.49 17.81
N GLY A 394 19.34 -11.09 16.99
CA GLY A 394 19.11 -9.70 16.63
C GLY A 394 17.87 -9.14 17.35
N TYR A 395 17.80 -7.84 17.44
CA TYR A 395 16.62 -7.09 17.80
C TYR A 395 16.33 -6.10 16.67
N ALA A 396 15.06 -5.96 16.35
CA ALA A 396 14.54 -4.88 15.53
C ALA A 396 13.21 -4.41 16.13
N PRO A 397 12.78 -3.18 15.88
CA PRO A 397 11.50 -2.68 16.39
C PRO A 397 10.35 -3.56 15.96
N GLY A 398 9.45 -3.85 16.92
CA GLY A 398 8.33 -4.74 16.68
C GLY A 398 8.64 -6.24 16.78
N ILE A 399 9.88 -6.63 17.04
CA ILE A 399 10.23 -8.00 17.48
C ILE A 399 10.28 -8.00 18.99
N ASN A 400 9.42 -8.81 19.61
CA ASN A 400 9.46 -9.09 21.04
C ASN A 400 10.20 -10.40 21.30
#